data_90a42cdb0a4e43de63fc7e6d92b1751a
#
_entry.id   90a42cdb0a4e43de63fc7e6d92b1751a
#
_cell.length_a   1.000
_cell.length_b   1.000
_cell.length_c   1.000
_cell.angle_alpha   90.00
_cell.angle_beta   90.00
_cell.angle_gamma   90.00
#
_symmetry.space_group_name_H-M   'P 1'
#
loop_
_entity.id
_entity.type
_entity.pdbx_description
1 polymer ?
#
loop_
_entity_poly.entity_id
_entity_poly.type
_entity_poly.pdbx_seq_one_letter_code
_entity_poly.pdbx_strand_id
1 'polypeptide(L)'
;MSSNELTDETVNEPRDLDFAQAQLAYSIIESLLDHTKVVSDLIALMAQTLDEDTTRALTQTPVWTAYLDSRRALEKTRANVDKFVETMQSLDHDKSAS
;
A
#
# COMPACT_ATOMS: atom_id res chain seq x y z
N MET A 1 -2.36 -9.27 32.33
CA MET A 1 -3.65 -9.86 32.45
C MET A 1 -4.74 -9.04 31.85
N SER A 2 -4.79 -7.75 32.12
CA SER A 2 -5.83 -6.95 31.51
C SER A 2 -5.77 -7.01 29.99
N SER A 3 -4.59 -7.20 29.43
CA SER A 3 -4.49 -7.29 27.96
C SER A 3 -5.21 -8.51 27.43
N ASN A 4 -5.22 -9.61 28.19
CA ASN A 4 -5.96 -10.80 27.76
C ASN A 4 -7.45 -10.57 27.81
N GLU A 5 -7.91 -9.86 28.79
CA GLU A 5 -9.32 -9.55 28.89
C GLU A 5 -9.78 -8.67 27.73
N LEU A 6 -8.95 -7.68 27.38
CA LEU A 6 -9.26 -6.81 26.26
C LEU A 6 -9.29 -7.60 24.96
N THR A 7 -8.39 -8.55 24.81
CA THR A 7 -8.36 -9.39 23.63
C THR A 7 -9.62 -10.23 23.51
N ASP A 8 -10.06 -10.77 24.62
CA ASP A 8 -11.29 -11.57 24.64
C ASP A 8 -12.50 -10.76 24.27
N GLU A 9 -12.59 -9.55 24.79
CA GLU A 9 -13.70 -8.69 24.44
C GLU A 9 -13.70 -8.35 22.96
N THR A 10 -12.52 -8.10 22.40
CA THR A 10 -12.39 -7.83 20.99
C THR A 10 -12.84 -9.01 20.16
N VAL A 11 -12.48 -10.21 20.60
CA VAL A 11 -12.86 -11.43 19.91
C VAL A 11 -14.36 -11.63 19.91
N ASN A 12 -15.03 -11.24 20.99
CA ASN A 12 -16.47 -11.47 21.12
C ASN A 12 -17.31 -10.58 20.23
N GLU A 13 -16.74 -9.47 19.76
CA GLU A 13 -17.56 -8.59 18.94
C GLU A 13 -16.90 -8.23 17.66
N PRO A 14 -16.65 -9.10 16.91
CA PRO A 14 -15.54 -8.80 16.12
C PRO A 14 -15.67 -8.62 14.67
N ARG A 15 -16.56 -9.26 14.03
CA ARG A 15 -16.55 -9.23 12.60
C ARG A 15 -16.78 -7.85 12.01
N ASP A 16 -17.72 -7.10 12.59
CA ASP A 16 -17.96 -5.75 12.12
C ASP A 16 -16.78 -4.84 12.40
N LEU A 17 -16.19 -5.00 13.58
CA LEU A 17 -15.04 -4.22 13.96
C LEU A 17 -13.83 -4.58 13.10
N ASP A 18 -13.63 -5.87 12.85
CA ASP A 18 -12.52 -6.32 12.01
C ASP A 18 -12.67 -5.80 10.58
N PHE A 19 -13.88 -5.84 10.06
CA PHE A 19 -14.12 -5.37 8.71
C PHE A 19 -13.90 -3.86 8.62
N ALA A 20 -14.37 -3.11 9.60
CA ALA A 20 -14.18 -1.66 9.62
C ALA A 20 -12.71 -1.30 9.75
N GLN A 21 -11.96 -2.04 10.57
CA GLN A 21 -10.53 -1.82 10.71
C GLN A 21 -9.80 -2.14 9.40
N ALA A 22 -10.21 -3.21 8.74
CA ALA A 22 -9.60 -3.56 7.47
C ALA A 22 -9.88 -2.51 6.41
N GLN A 23 -11.09 -1.95 6.39
CA GLN A 23 -11.40 -0.89 5.45
C GLN A 23 -10.60 0.37 5.73
N LEU A 24 -10.41 0.69 7.01
CA LEU A 24 -9.61 1.84 7.38
C LEU A 24 -8.16 1.62 6.96
N ALA A 25 -7.64 0.44 7.22
CA ALA A 25 -6.28 0.11 6.81
C ALA A 25 -6.13 0.21 5.30
N TYR A 26 -7.10 -0.29 4.55
CA TYR A 26 -7.06 -0.19 3.10
C TYR A 26 -7.05 1.26 2.64
N SER A 27 -7.88 2.09 3.26
CA SER A 27 -7.94 3.51 2.91
C SER A 27 -6.59 4.18 3.12
N ILE A 28 -5.93 3.88 4.24
CA ILE A 28 -4.62 4.41 4.54
C ILE A 28 -3.59 3.92 3.53
N ILE A 29 -3.61 2.63 3.24
CA ILE A 29 -2.68 2.03 2.29
C ILE A 29 -2.86 2.65 0.91
N GLU A 30 -4.09 2.79 0.46
CA GLU A 30 -4.37 3.36 -0.85
C GLU A 30 -3.86 4.79 -0.93
N SER A 31 -4.08 5.56 0.11
CA SER A 31 -3.60 6.93 0.16
C SER A 31 -2.07 6.99 0.09
N LEU A 32 -1.40 6.09 0.81
CA LEU A 32 0.06 6.03 0.78
C LEU A 32 0.57 5.60 -0.58
N LEU A 33 -0.10 4.64 -1.21
CA LEU A 33 0.28 4.20 -2.55
C LEU A 33 0.14 5.31 -3.57
N ASP A 34 -0.95 6.06 -3.50
CA ASP A 34 -1.16 7.18 -4.41
C ASP A 34 -0.10 8.25 -4.22
N HIS A 35 0.20 8.58 -2.98
CA HIS A 35 1.23 9.57 -2.69
C HIS A 35 2.59 9.10 -3.20
N THR A 36 2.92 7.85 -2.94
CA THR A 36 4.19 7.27 -3.37
C THR A 36 4.29 7.28 -4.89
N LYS A 37 3.20 6.97 -5.58
CA LYS A 37 3.19 6.97 -7.03
C LYS A 37 3.44 8.39 -7.57
N VAL A 38 2.79 9.37 -7.00
CA VAL A 38 2.97 10.76 -7.43
C VAL A 38 4.42 11.20 -7.21
N VAL A 39 4.98 10.90 -6.04
CA VAL A 39 6.37 11.24 -5.75
C VAL A 39 7.32 10.52 -6.69
N SER A 40 7.06 9.25 -6.95
CA SER A 40 7.88 8.45 -7.85
C SER A 40 7.84 9.00 -9.28
N ASP A 41 6.67 9.40 -9.74
CA ASP A 41 6.52 9.99 -11.07
C ASP A 41 7.21 11.35 -11.14
N LEU A 42 7.15 12.11 -10.06
CA LEU A 42 7.83 13.40 -10.00
C LEU A 42 9.34 13.22 -10.12
N ILE A 43 9.89 12.23 -9.43
CA ILE A 43 11.31 11.94 -9.49
C ILE A 43 11.70 11.57 -10.92
N ALA A 44 10.90 10.73 -11.58
CA ALA A 44 11.17 10.35 -12.96
C ALA A 44 11.14 11.57 -13.88
N LEU A 45 10.17 12.45 -13.68
CA LEU A 45 10.07 13.67 -14.48
C LEU A 45 11.27 14.58 -14.26
N MET A 46 11.67 14.76 -13.01
CA MET A 46 12.83 15.57 -12.70
C MET A 46 14.10 15.02 -13.33
N ALA A 47 14.24 13.69 -13.32
CA ALA A 47 15.40 13.07 -13.93
C ALA A 47 15.46 13.35 -15.43
N GLN A 48 14.32 13.48 -16.09
CA GLN A 48 14.27 13.77 -17.52
C GLN A 48 14.72 15.18 -17.85
N THR A 49 14.73 16.08 -16.88
CA THR A 49 15.14 17.46 -17.12
C THR A 49 16.63 17.70 -16.90
N LEU A 50 17.36 16.66 -16.47
CA LEU A 50 18.78 16.77 -16.22
C LEU A 50 19.57 16.66 -17.52
N ASP A 51 20.77 17.26 -17.51
CA ASP A 51 21.65 17.13 -18.66
C ASP A 51 22.23 15.71 -18.73
N GLU A 52 22.89 15.40 -19.83
CA GLU A 52 23.36 14.05 -20.08
C GLU A 52 24.38 13.58 -19.06
N ASP A 53 25.31 14.45 -18.68
CA ASP A 53 26.34 14.08 -17.71
C ASP A 53 25.76 13.83 -16.34
N THR A 54 24.82 14.67 -15.92
CA THR A 54 24.18 14.54 -14.61
C THR A 54 23.31 13.28 -14.60
N THR A 55 22.60 13.02 -15.68
CA THR A 55 21.79 11.82 -15.80
C THR A 55 22.64 10.55 -15.70
N ARG A 56 23.79 10.58 -16.38
CA ARG A 56 24.70 9.43 -16.34
C ARG A 56 25.22 9.21 -14.93
N ALA A 57 25.61 10.28 -14.25
CA ALA A 57 26.10 10.18 -12.88
C ALA A 57 25.02 9.64 -11.95
N LEU A 58 23.79 10.15 -12.08
CA LEU A 58 22.68 9.72 -11.23
C LEU A 58 22.34 8.26 -11.45
N THR A 59 22.24 7.81 -12.70
CA THR A 59 21.79 6.48 -13.01
C THR A 59 22.81 5.40 -12.67
N GLN A 60 24.03 5.79 -12.34
CA GLN A 60 25.07 4.86 -11.93
C GLN A 60 25.10 4.67 -10.42
N THR A 61 24.25 5.36 -9.68
CA THR A 61 24.26 5.25 -8.23
C THR A 61 23.44 4.06 -7.76
N PRO A 62 23.82 3.44 -6.62
CA PRO A 62 22.99 2.40 -6.03
C PRO A 62 21.60 2.90 -5.64
N VAL A 63 21.50 4.16 -5.27
CA VAL A 63 20.22 4.76 -4.89
C VAL A 63 19.26 4.76 -6.07
N TRP A 64 19.77 5.03 -7.28
CA TRP A 64 18.94 5.01 -8.48
C TRP A 64 18.41 3.60 -8.75
N THR A 65 19.26 2.59 -8.58
CA THR A 65 18.83 1.20 -8.73
C THR A 65 17.73 0.87 -7.72
N ALA A 66 17.91 1.30 -6.47
CA ALA A 66 16.90 1.09 -5.44
C ALA A 66 15.59 1.81 -5.80
N TYR A 67 15.68 2.99 -6.38
CA TYR A 67 14.50 3.71 -6.82
C TYR A 67 13.73 2.93 -7.90
N LEU A 68 14.44 2.42 -8.89
CA LEU A 68 13.79 1.64 -9.95
C LEU A 68 13.14 0.37 -9.40
N ASP A 69 13.82 -0.29 -8.47
CA ASP A 69 13.26 -1.48 -7.83
C ASP A 69 12.01 -1.13 -7.04
N SER A 70 12.02 0.02 -6.36
CA SER A 70 10.87 0.44 -5.57
C SER A 70 9.67 0.76 -6.46
N ARG A 71 9.89 1.29 -7.65
CA ARG A 71 8.79 1.54 -8.59
C ARG A 71 8.13 0.23 -9.01
N ARG A 72 8.94 -0.79 -9.29
CA ARG A 72 8.40 -2.10 -9.66
C ARG A 72 7.66 -2.72 -8.49
N ALA A 73 8.23 -2.59 -7.28
CA ALA A 73 7.58 -3.12 -6.07
C ALA A 73 6.27 -2.41 -5.79
N LEU A 74 6.18 -1.11 -6.08
CA LEU A 74 4.96 -0.36 -5.88
C LEU A 74 3.82 -0.90 -6.75
N GLU A 75 4.10 -1.22 -8.00
CA GLU A 75 3.09 -1.78 -8.89
C GLU A 75 2.61 -3.12 -8.38
N LYS A 76 3.52 -3.95 -7.91
CA LYS A 76 3.18 -5.25 -7.36
C LYS A 76 2.35 -5.09 -6.10
N THR A 77 2.72 -4.15 -5.24
CA THR A 77 1.98 -3.89 -4.02
C THR A 77 0.58 -3.42 -4.33
N ARG A 78 0.42 -2.55 -5.33
CA ARG A 78 -0.91 -2.08 -5.72
C ARG A 78 -1.79 -3.23 -6.20
N ALA A 79 -1.22 -4.14 -6.99
CA ALA A 79 -1.97 -5.32 -7.42
C ALA A 79 -2.40 -6.18 -6.24
N ASN A 80 -1.51 -6.32 -5.25
CA ASN A 80 -1.83 -7.09 -4.04
C ASN A 80 -2.92 -6.41 -3.22
N VAL A 81 -2.89 -5.08 -3.15
CA VAL A 81 -3.92 -4.32 -2.43
C VAL A 81 -5.27 -4.47 -3.13
N ASP A 82 -5.29 -4.42 -4.45
CA ASP A 82 -6.53 -4.63 -5.20
C ASP A 82 -7.12 -6.00 -4.92
N LYS A 83 -6.25 -7.01 -4.84
CA LYS A 83 -6.67 -8.36 -4.54
C LYS A 83 -7.23 -8.46 -3.12
N PHE A 84 -6.60 -7.77 -2.19
CA PHE A 84 -7.06 -7.71 -0.81
C PHE A 84 -8.47 -7.11 -0.75
N VAL A 85 -8.70 -6.04 -1.51
CA VAL A 85 -10.02 -5.40 -1.55
C VAL A 85 -11.06 -6.33 -2.12
N GLU A 86 -10.74 -7.05 -3.18
CA GLU A 86 -11.66 -8.03 -3.73
C GLU A 86 -12.03 -9.08 -2.69
N THR A 87 -11.06 -9.54 -1.93
CA THR A 87 -11.30 -10.53 -0.89
C THR A 87 -12.21 -9.95 0.19
N MET A 88 -11.97 -8.71 0.59
CA MET A 88 -12.81 -8.06 1.59
C MET A 88 -14.24 -7.90 1.11
N GLN A 89 -14.41 -7.48 -0.14
CA GLN A 89 -15.74 -7.30 -0.70
C GLN A 89 -16.48 -8.62 -0.81
N SER A 90 -15.75 -9.67 -1.15
CA SER A 90 -16.34 -11.00 -1.23
C SER A 90 -16.84 -11.46 0.14
N LEU A 91 -16.05 -11.24 1.18
CA LEU A 91 -16.44 -11.59 2.53
C LEU A 91 -17.65 -10.80 3.00
N ASP A 92 -17.68 -9.52 2.68
CA ASP A 92 -18.81 -8.68 3.05
C ASP A 92 -20.08 -9.13 2.33
N HIS A 93 -19.97 -9.48 1.07
CA HIS A 93 -21.09 -9.96 0.29
C HIS A 93 -21.64 -11.26 0.85
N ASP A 94 -20.76 -12.19 1.20
CA ASP A 94 -21.17 -13.46 1.79
C ASP A 94 -21.89 -13.22 3.11
N LYS A 95 -21.37 -12.31 3.91
CA LYS A 95 -21.99 -11.97 5.18
C LYS A 95 -23.37 -11.38 4.97
N SER A 96 -23.52 -10.52 3.98
CA SER A 96 -24.80 -9.91 3.69
C SER A 96 -25.81 -10.92 3.17
N ALA A 97 -25.35 -11.90 2.42
CA ALA A 97 -26.23 -12.93 1.88
C ALA A 97 -26.74 -13.86 2.94
N SER A 98 -26.03 -14.00 4.05
CA SER A 98 -26.47 -14.85 5.15
C SER A 98 -27.54 -14.20 5.95
#